data_8b59e1f9cb9cdeffe139ef7066dc8110
#
_entry.id   8b59e1f9cb9cdeffe139ef7066dc8110
#
_cell.length_a   1.000
_cell.length_b   1.000
_cell.length_c   1.000
_cell.angle_alpha   90.00
_cell.angle_beta   90.00
_cell.angle_gamma   90.00
#
_symmetry.space_group_name_H-M   'P 1'
#
loop_
_entity.id
_entity.type
_entity.pdbx_description
1 polymer ?
#
loop_
_entity_poly.entity_id
_entity_poly.type
_entity_poly.pdbx_seq_one_letter_code
_entity_poly.pdbx_strand_id
1 'polypeptide(L)'
;LPDRSSGGIGAAANEVHTGMTTGRRVTATDVAAEAGVSRATVGFVLNRTSSQSISAATAKRVLAAAERLGYQPHNGARALRSGHSRIVLIVLPNLPVGHALRELLEAATVRLADAGYQLVVHHRPPESAAPLWSVLMPEMVVGFEPFSAAEMLSMRRAGVERILPAEGDRPVATFWPAAQGVALQIRHLTALGHRRVGCALPAEPRLAARAAQRETVLRQACVVNGLPEPRIALIDPDLESATTAMRSWLCEDRVTAVCGYDDELAAAVVSAALRQGLRVPADLSVVGFDDTPVARLLVPSLTTVAIDNQAFGRYVAEIALGALNGLPADSFPLPDAVRLTVRESSGPPETGR
;
A
#
# COMPACT_ATOMS: atom_id res chain seq x y z
N LEU A 1 51.74 46.33 -11.38
CA LEU A 1 52.14 46.56 -12.76
C LEU A 1 53.50 45.89 -13.05
N PRO A 2 53.81 45.32 -14.20
CA PRO A 2 53.01 44.86 -15.35
C PRO A 2 53.15 43.32 -15.51
N ASP A 3 52.81 42.61 -16.51
CA ASP A 3 52.34 42.74 -17.90
C ASP A 3 52.08 41.35 -18.48
N ARG A 4 51.12 41.21 -19.37
CA ARG A 4 50.95 40.34 -20.52
C ARG A 4 51.51 38.92 -20.61
N SER A 5 50.67 37.94 -20.96
CA SER A 5 50.65 37.38 -22.34
C SER A 5 49.55 36.29 -22.47
N SER A 6 48.57 36.53 -23.26
CA SER A 6 47.93 35.80 -24.37
C SER A 6 48.31 34.30 -24.55
N GLY A 7 47.28 33.46 -24.58
CA GLY A 7 47.34 32.10 -25.10
C GLY A 7 45.90 31.59 -25.25
N GLY A 8 45.28 31.83 -26.42
CA GLY A 8 43.94 31.31 -26.75
C GLY A 8 44.04 29.82 -27.07
N ILE A 9 43.16 29.03 -26.53
CA ILE A 9 42.80 27.70 -27.03
C ILE A 9 41.28 27.68 -27.26
N GLY A 10 40.92 27.43 -28.50
CA GLY A 10 39.57 27.45 -29.01
C GLY A 10 38.66 26.49 -28.31
N ALA A 11 37.57 27.03 -27.80
CA ALA A 11 36.43 26.23 -27.35
C ALA A 11 35.60 25.80 -28.59
N ALA A 12 35.70 24.52 -28.95
CA ALA A 12 34.72 23.93 -29.84
C ALA A 12 33.41 23.75 -29.03
N ALA A 13 32.50 24.66 -29.26
CA ALA A 13 31.15 24.55 -28.76
C ALA A 13 30.44 23.38 -29.45
N ASN A 14 30.25 22.32 -28.70
CA ASN A 14 29.40 21.22 -29.09
C ASN A 14 27.94 21.68 -28.87
N GLU A 15 27.34 22.28 -29.90
CA GLU A 15 25.90 22.53 -29.90
C GLU A 15 25.12 21.23 -29.91
N VAL A 16 24.76 20.76 -28.72
CA VAL A 16 23.68 19.77 -28.58
C VAL A 16 22.39 20.48 -28.98
N HIS A 17 22.00 20.28 -30.21
CA HIS A 17 20.68 20.68 -30.72
C HIS A 17 19.61 19.89 -29.95
N THR A 18 19.12 20.44 -28.86
CA THR A 18 17.89 20.00 -28.22
C THR A 18 16.71 20.57 -29.03
N GLY A 19 16.51 20.01 -30.20
CA GLY A 19 15.30 20.23 -30.98
C GLY A 19 14.13 19.55 -30.29
N MET A 20 13.50 20.21 -29.31
CA MET A 20 12.13 19.89 -28.90
C MET A 20 11.20 20.32 -30.02
N THR A 21 11.14 19.49 -31.08
CA THR A 21 9.99 19.53 -31.96
C THR A 21 8.79 19.06 -31.14
N THR A 22 7.75 19.89 -31.04
CA THR A 22 6.39 19.50 -30.65
C THR A 22 5.88 18.48 -31.68
N GLY A 23 6.40 17.27 -31.61
CA GLY A 23 6.18 16.21 -32.56
C GLY A 23 4.73 15.73 -32.45
N ARG A 24 3.98 15.87 -33.51
CA ARG A 24 2.71 15.16 -33.71
C ARG A 24 2.88 13.72 -33.25
N ARG A 25 2.06 13.28 -32.29
CA ARG A 25 2.10 11.93 -31.75
C ARG A 25 1.90 10.91 -32.87
N VAL A 26 2.80 9.90 -32.95
CA VAL A 26 2.71 8.83 -33.95
C VAL A 26 1.40 8.06 -33.80
N THR A 27 0.72 7.82 -34.90
CA THR A 27 -0.59 7.15 -34.97
C THR A 27 -0.50 5.78 -35.62
N ALA A 28 -1.52 4.94 -35.45
CA ALA A 28 -1.60 3.66 -36.14
C ALA A 28 -1.59 3.82 -37.66
N THR A 29 -1.98 4.99 -38.21
CA THR A 29 -1.92 5.30 -39.63
C THR A 29 -0.47 5.49 -40.07
N ASP A 30 0.36 6.12 -39.27
CA ASP A 30 1.79 6.31 -39.56
C ASP A 30 2.52 4.94 -39.56
N VAL A 31 2.17 4.03 -38.61
CA VAL A 31 2.69 2.64 -38.60
C VAL A 31 2.22 1.86 -39.82
N ALA A 32 0.97 2.05 -40.25
CA ALA A 32 0.43 1.38 -41.43
C ALA A 32 1.17 1.80 -42.71
N ALA A 33 1.43 3.11 -42.85
CA ALA A 33 2.21 3.65 -43.97
C ALA A 33 3.65 3.09 -43.97
N GLU A 34 4.33 3.11 -42.83
CA GLU A 34 5.69 2.59 -42.68
C GLU A 34 5.80 1.09 -42.94
N ALA A 35 4.82 0.29 -42.46
CA ALA A 35 4.80 -1.15 -42.66
C ALA A 35 4.25 -1.60 -44.03
N GLY A 36 3.69 -0.69 -44.83
CA GLY A 36 3.07 -1.01 -46.11
C GLY A 36 1.83 -1.89 -45.97
N VAL A 37 0.97 -1.63 -45.01
CA VAL A 37 -0.25 -2.39 -44.71
C VAL A 37 -1.43 -1.46 -44.40
N SER A 38 -2.64 -2.01 -44.30
CA SER A 38 -3.81 -1.24 -43.88
C SER A 38 -3.75 -0.94 -42.38
N ARG A 39 -4.40 0.16 -41.95
CA ARG A 39 -4.58 0.49 -40.51
C ARG A 39 -5.29 -0.64 -39.76
N ALA A 40 -6.19 -1.37 -40.40
CA ALA A 40 -6.85 -2.52 -39.82
C ALA A 40 -5.85 -3.64 -39.53
N THR A 41 -4.94 -3.93 -40.47
CA THR A 41 -3.86 -4.92 -40.28
C THR A 41 -2.95 -4.57 -39.11
N VAL A 42 -2.56 -3.29 -38.95
CA VAL A 42 -1.82 -2.82 -37.80
C VAL A 42 -2.59 -3.09 -36.50
N GLY A 43 -3.89 -2.79 -36.49
CA GLY A 43 -4.75 -3.06 -35.34
C GLY A 43 -4.83 -4.55 -34.99
N PHE A 44 -4.95 -5.44 -35.98
CA PHE A 44 -4.98 -6.88 -35.76
C PHE A 44 -3.65 -7.42 -35.18
N VAL A 45 -2.51 -6.98 -35.73
CA VAL A 45 -1.18 -7.41 -35.25
C VAL A 45 -0.92 -6.94 -33.84
N LEU A 46 -1.12 -5.65 -33.55
CA LEU A 46 -0.82 -5.06 -32.26
C LEU A 46 -1.76 -5.53 -31.12
N ASN A 47 -2.99 -5.93 -31.47
CA ASN A 47 -3.96 -6.45 -30.50
C ASN A 47 -3.96 -7.98 -30.40
N ARG A 48 -3.09 -8.69 -31.13
CA ARG A 48 -3.03 -10.16 -31.17
C ARG A 48 -4.41 -10.82 -31.40
N THR A 49 -5.21 -10.25 -32.30
CA THR A 49 -6.57 -10.72 -32.56
C THR A 49 -6.51 -12.06 -33.29
N SER A 50 -6.92 -13.15 -32.65
CA SER A 50 -6.83 -14.53 -33.14
C SER A 50 -7.78 -14.85 -34.31
N SER A 51 -8.76 -13.98 -34.60
CA SER A 51 -9.79 -14.22 -35.66
C SER A 51 -9.33 -13.92 -37.07
N GLN A 52 -8.10 -13.43 -37.28
CA GLN A 52 -7.57 -13.11 -38.59
C GLN A 52 -6.21 -13.77 -38.84
N SER A 53 -6.08 -14.50 -39.93
CA SER A 53 -4.83 -15.12 -40.37
C SER A 53 -3.92 -14.07 -41.00
N ILE A 54 -3.00 -13.51 -40.20
CA ILE A 54 -1.95 -12.60 -40.70
C ILE A 54 -0.64 -13.38 -40.76
N SER A 55 0.06 -13.28 -41.89
CA SER A 55 1.34 -13.98 -42.06
C SER A 55 2.37 -13.48 -41.06
N ALA A 56 3.22 -14.37 -40.55
CA ALA A 56 4.31 -14.03 -39.60
C ALA A 56 5.23 -12.91 -40.16
N ALA A 57 5.44 -12.89 -41.48
CA ALA A 57 6.24 -11.86 -42.16
C ALA A 57 5.57 -10.48 -42.06
N THR A 58 4.25 -10.39 -42.23
CA THR A 58 3.50 -9.14 -42.09
C THR A 58 3.46 -8.67 -40.64
N ALA A 59 3.26 -9.58 -39.67
CA ALA A 59 3.30 -9.27 -38.27
C ALA A 59 4.67 -8.69 -37.85
N LYS A 60 5.76 -9.31 -38.29
CA LYS A 60 7.12 -8.85 -38.04
C LYS A 60 7.37 -7.43 -38.59
N ARG A 61 6.91 -7.14 -39.83
CA ARG A 61 7.04 -5.78 -40.40
C ARG A 61 6.31 -4.73 -39.59
N VAL A 62 5.06 -5.01 -39.19
CA VAL A 62 4.25 -4.09 -38.38
C VAL A 62 4.90 -3.81 -37.03
N LEU A 63 5.38 -4.84 -36.32
CA LEU A 63 6.06 -4.68 -35.04
C LEU A 63 7.34 -3.87 -35.17
N ALA A 64 8.17 -4.14 -36.17
CA ALA A 64 9.38 -3.37 -36.45
C ALA A 64 9.09 -1.90 -36.83
N ALA A 65 8.02 -1.63 -37.58
CA ALA A 65 7.60 -0.27 -37.90
C ALA A 65 7.11 0.48 -36.64
N ALA A 66 6.32 -0.17 -35.80
CA ALA A 66 5.84 0.40 -34.53
C ALA A 66 7.02 0.75 -33.60
N GLU A 67 7.99 -0.13 -33.49
CA GLU A 67 9.20 0.08 -32.69
C GLU A 67 10.05 1.26 -33.21
N ARG A 68 10.36 1.30 -34.53
CA ARG A 68 11.11 2.40 -35.14
C ARG A 68 10.45 3.76 -34.97
N LEU A 69 9.14 3.82 -35.06
CA LEU A 69 8.38 5.06 -34.91
C LEU A 69 8.10 5.41 -33.44
N GLY A 70 8.48 4.57 -32.47
CA GLY A 70 8.12 4.76 -31.08
C GLY A 70 6.60 4.75 -30.84
N TYR A 71 5.86 4.01 -31.69
CA TYR A 71 4.40 3.97 -31.58
C TYR A 71 3.96 3.20 -30.35
N GLN A 72 3.24 3.87 -29.48
CA GLN A 72 2.53 3.23 -28.37
C GLN A 72 1.02 3.22 -28.66
N PRO A 73 0.36 2.06 -28.64
CA PRO A 73 -1.09 1.97 -28.78
C PRO A 73 -1.81 2.88 -27.77
N HIS A 74 -2.72 3.69 -28.23
CA HIS A 74 -3.54 4.53 -27.36
C HIS A 74 -4.47 3.65 -26.53
N ASN A 75 -4.23 3.53 -25.23
CA ASN A 75 -5.09 2.76 -24.34
C ASN A 75 -6.53 3.32 -24.31
N GLY A 76 -6.71 4.63 -24.32
CA GLY A 76 -8.03 5.26 -24.44
C GLY A 76 -8.77 4.93 -25.74
N ALA A 77 -8.07 4.92 -26.89
CA ALA A 77 -8.67 4.52 -28.17
C ALA A 77 -8.97 3.02 -28.24
N ARG A 78 -8.21 2.19 -27.51
CA ARG A 78 -8.47 0.77 -27.36
C ARG A 78 -9.69 0.55 -26.45
N ALA A 79 -9.77 1.23 -25.32
CA ALA A 79 -10.88 1.18 -24.38
C ALA A 79 -12.20 1.59 -25.05
N LEU A 80 -12.20 2.69 -25.80
CA LEU A 80 -13.38 3.15 -26.56
C LEU A 80 -13.86 2.13 -27.59
N ARG A 81 -12.95 1.36 -28.20
CA ARG A 81 -13.31 0.38 -29.22
C ARG A 81 -13.68 -0.99 -28.64
N SER A 82 -13.04 -1.42 -27.56
CA SER A 82 -13.30 -2.70 -26.90
C SER A 82 -14.38 -2.61 -25.82
N GLY A 83 -14.73 -1.42 -25.36
CA GLY A 83 -15.57 -1.19 -24.19
C GLY A 83 -14.87 -1.45 -22.85
N HIS A 84 -13.59 -1.88 -22.86
CA HIS A 84 -12.84 -2.28 -21.68
C HIS A 84 -11.57 -1.45 -21.50
N SER A 85 -11.47 -0.70 -20.39
CA SER A 85 -10.28 0.11 -20.10
C SER A 85 -9.12 -0.70 -19.56
N ARG A 86 -9.39 -1.87 -19.00
CA ARG A 86 -8.44 -2.72 -18.28
C ARG A 86 -7.73 -2.00 -17.13
N ILE A 87 -8.42 -1.03 -16.53
CA ILE A 87 -7.95 -0.29 -15.36
C ILE A 87 -8.78 -0.73 -14.15
N VAL A 88 -8.07 -1.15 -13.10
CA VAL A 88 -8.61 -1.29 -11.75
C VAL A 88 -8.13 -0.09 -10.95
N LEU A 89 -9.04 0.73 -10.44
CA LEU A 89 -8.75 1.89 -9.61
C LEU A 89 -8.94 1.53 -8.15
N ILE A 90 -7.87 1.51 -7.36
CA ILE A 90 -7.96 1.42 -5.90
C ILE A 90 -8.05 2.83 -5.31
N VAL A 91 -9.11 3.07 -4.52
CA VAL A 91 -9.30 4.31 -3.78
C VAL A 91 -8.93 4.06 -2.32
N LEU A 92 -7.82 4.65 -1.89
CA LEU A 92 -7.36 4.61 -0.52
C LEU A 92 -7.98 5.77 0.28
N PRO A 93 -8.28 5.57 1.56
CA PRO A 93 -8.53 6.69 2.45
C PRO A 93 -7.27 7.57 2.57
N ASN A 94 -7.42 8.76 3.14
CA ASN A 94 -6.28 9.67 3.33
C ASN A 94 -5.36 9.18 4.46
N LEU A 95 -4.65 8.10 4.20
CA LEU A 95 -3.72 7.46 5.14
C LEU A 95 -2.28 7.57 4.65
N PRO A 96 -1.30 7.58 5.56
CA PRO A 96 0.10 7.41 5.18
C PRO A 96 0.32 6.06 4.49
N VAL A 97 1.12 6.05 3.42
CA VAL A 97 1.51 4.81 2.75
C VAL A 97 2.75 4.27 3.45
N GLY A 98 2.54 3.49 4.50
CA GLY A 98 3.59 2.78 5.22
C GLY A 98 4.07 1.52 4.48
N HIS A 99 5.00 0.79 5.12
CA HIS A 99 5.63 -0.42 4.56
C HIS A 99 4.58 -1.49 4.19
N ALA A 100 3.67 -1.80 5.10
CA ALA A 100 2.65 -2.82 4.91
C ALA A 100 1.74 -2.55 3.69
N LEU A 101 1.23 -1.32 3.58
CA LEU A 101 0.37 -0.94 2.45
C LEU A 101 1.14 -0.96 1.12
N ARG A 102 2.40 -0.56 1.10
CA ARG A 102 3.24 -0.60 -0.09
C ARG A 102 3.42 -2.04 -0.60
N GLU A 103 3.80 -2.99 0.27
CA GLU A 103 3.95 -4.40 -0.12
C GLU A 103 2.64 -5.01 -0.64
N LEU A 104 1.52 -4.67 -0.01
CA LEU A 104 0.19 -5.08 -0.47
C LEU A 104 -0.09 -4.58 -1.90
N LEU A 105 0.12 -3.28 -2.14
CA LEU A 105 -0.13 -2.68 -3.44
C LEU A 105 0.80 -3.20 -4.52
N GLU A 106 2.07 -3.45 -4.20
CA GLU A 106 3.04 -4.07 -5.11
C GLU A 106 2.58 -5.46 -5.55
N ALA A 107 2.18 -6.31 -4.60
CA ALA A 107 1.69 -7.66 -4.90
C ALA A 107 0.37 -7.65 -5.70
N ALA A 108 -0.55 -6.75 -5.36
CA ALA A 108 -1.79 -6.57 -6.12
C ALA A 108 -1.51 -6.09 -7.55
N THR A 109 -0.54 -5.18 -7.72
CA THR A 109 -0.13 -4.68 -9.04
C THR A 109 0.38 -5.80 -9.93
N VAL A 110 1.29 -6.64 -9.41
CA VAL A 110 1.84 -7.78 -10.16
C VAL A 110 0.72 -8.74 -10.56
N ARG A 111 -0.13 -9.12 -9.60
CA ARG A 111 -1.19 -10.10 -9.87
C ARG A 111 -2.24 -9.61 -10.87
N LEU A 112 -2.61 -8.32 -10.82
CA LEU A 112 -3.52 -7.71 -11.79
C LEU A 112 -2.86 -7.57 -13.18
N ALA A 113 -1.56 -7.22 -13.22
CA ALA A 113 -0.81 -7.13 -14.46
C ALA A 113 -0.73 -8.48 -15.19
N ASP A 114 -0.53 -9.59 -14.46
CA ASP A 114 -0.54 -10.95 -15.01
C ASP A 114 -1.89 -11.30 -15.67
N ALA A 115 -2.99 -10.73 -15.15
CA ALA A 115 -4.33 -10.86 -15.73
C ALA A 115 -4.62 -9.81 -16.84
N GLY A 116 -3.65 -8.96 -17.18
CA GLY A 116 -3.76 -7.94 -18.22
C GLY A 116 -4.47 -6.66 -17.80
N TYR A 117 -4.57 -6.41 -16.48
CA TYR A 117 -5.12 -5.18 -15.91
C TYR A 117 -4.02 -4.25 -15.41
N GLN A 118 -4.25 -2.95 -15.46
CA GLN A 118 -3.39 -1.93 -14.86
C GLN A 118 -3.99 -1.47 -13.53
N LEU A 119 -3.21 -1.53 -12.46
CA LEU A 119 -3.61 -0.96 -11.17
C LEU A 119 -3.27 0.53 -11.13
N VAL A 120 -4.27 1.35 -10.81
CA VAL A 120 -4.08 2.75 -10.46
C VAL A 120 -4.49 2.92 -9.00
N VAL A 121 -3.63 3.54 -8.22
CA VAL A 121 -3.89 3.82 -6.80
C VAL A 121 -4.12 5.32 -6.64
N HIS A 122 -5.18 5.68 -5.95
CA HIS A 122 -5.56 7.06 -5.73
C HIS A 122 -6.03 7.26 -4.29
N HIS A 123 -5.54 8.29 -3.64
CA HIS A 123 -6.10 8.70 -2.35
C HIS A 123 -7.46 9.35 -2.58
N ARG A 124 -8.42 9.09 -1.68
CA ARG A 124 -9.75 9.69 -1.74
C ARG A 124 -9.59 11.23 -1.83
N PRO A 125 -10.07 11.85 -2.91
CA PRO A 125 -9.94 13.28 -3.08
C PRO A 125 -10.84 14.05 -2.10
N PRO A 126 -10.53 15.31 -1.77
CA PRO A 126 -11.49 16.17 -1.11
C PRO A 126 -12.75 16.33 -1.99
N GLU A 127 -13.90 16.58 -1.37
CA GLU A 127 -15.20 16.68 -2.07
C GLU A 127 -15.24 17.70 -3.23
N SER A 128 -14.37 18.71 -3.17
CA SER A 128 -14.26 19.76 -4.20
C SER A 128 -13.50 19.33 -5.46
N ALA A 129 -12.79 18.21 -5.44
CA ALA A 129 -11.98 17.77 -6.57
C ALA A 129 -12.76 16.82 -7.49
N ALA A 130 -12.54 16.95 -8.81
CA ALA A 130 -13.10 16.00 -9.77
C ALA A 130 -12.54 14.59 -9.50
N PRO A 131 -13.38 13.59 -9.32
CA PRO A 131 -12.93 12.25 -8.98
C PRO A 131 -12.23 11.60 -10.18
N LEU A 132 -11.16 10.85 -9.88
CA LEU A 132 -10.30 10.24 -10.91
C LEU A 132 -11.05 9.22 -11.78
N TRP A 133 -12.08 8.57 -11.26
CA TRP A 133 -12.91 7.65 -12.04
C TRP A 133 -13.66 8.31 -13.20
N SER A 134 -13.94 9.62 -13.13
CA SER A 134 -14.57 10.35 -14.24
C SER A 134 -13.61 10.62 -15.39
N VAL A 135 -12.29 10.59 -15.12
CA VAL A 135 -11.25 10.85 -16.12
C VAL A 135 -10.71 9.55 -16.71
N LEU A 136 -10.47 8.55 -15.87
CA LEU A 136 -9.85 7.28 -16.28
C LEU A 136 -10.86 6.28 -16.83
N MET A 137 -12.14 6.43 -16.50
CA MET A 137 -13.20 5.46 -16.82
C MET A 137 -12.74 4.02 -16.52
N PRO A 138 -12.38 3.72 -15.24
CA PRO A 138 -11.87 2.41 -14.88
C PRO A 138 -12.95 1.34 -15.08
N GLU A 139 -12.54 0.13 -15.39
CA GLU A 139 -13.45 -1.02 -15.51
C GLU A 139 -13.99 -1.43 -14.14
N MET A 140 -13.18 -1.15 -13.10
CA MET A 140 -13.54 -1.41 -11.72
C MET A 140 -12.95 -0.38 -10.77
N VAL A 141 -13.70 -0.06 -9.72
CA VAL A 141 -13.22 0.73 -8.58
C VAL A 141 -13.27 -0.12 -7.31
N VAL A 142 -12.18 -0.14 -6.56
CA VAL A 142 -12.06 -0.84 -5.27
C VAL A 142 -11.75 0.18 -4.17
N GLY A 143 -12.64 0.32 -3.19
CA GLY A 143 -12.43 1.15 -2.00
C GLY A 143 -11.94 0.32 -0.82
N PHE A 144 -10.97 0.83 -0.09
CA PHE A 144 -10.60 0.26 1.21
C PHE A 144 -11.67 0.54 2.28
N GLU A 145 -12.43 1.62 2.09
CA GLU A 145 -13.57 2.01 2.90
C GLU A 145 -14.83 2.09 2.03
N PRO A 146 -16.02 2.03 2.63
CA PRO A 146 -17.26 2.19 1.88
C PRO A 146 -17.33 3.53 1.15
N PHE A 147 -17.98 3.52 0.02
CA PHE A 147 -18.30 4.73 -0.73
C PHE A 147 -19.65 5.29 -0.28
N SER A 148 -19.76 6.61 -0.27
CA SER A 148 -21.04 7.30 -0.07
C SER A 148 -21.99 7.04 -1.25
N ALA A 149 -23.29 7.21 -1.04
CA ALA A 149 -24.28 7.09 -2.11
C ALA A 149 -24.02 8.08 -3.27
N ALA A 150 -23.48 9.26 -2.97
CA ALA A 150 -23.10 10.24 -3.98
C ALA A 150 -21.92 9.78 -4.82
N GLU A 151 -20.86 9.21 -4.21
CA GLU A 151 -19.71 8.63 -4.91
C GLU A 151 -20.15 7.45 -5.77
N MET A 152 -20.96 6.54 -5.25
CA MET A 152 -21.50 5.40 -5.99
C MET A 152 -22.28 5.86 -7.23
N LEU A 153 -23.15 6.86 -7.08
CA LEU A 153 -23.90 7.44 -8.20
C LEU A 153 -22.95 8.10 -9.23
N SER A 154 -21.93 8.82 -8.77
CA SER A 154 -20.92 9.45 -9.61
C SER A 154 -20.16 8.41 -10.44
N MET A 155 -19.71 7.31 -9.82
CA MET A 155 -19.01 6.21 -10.49
C MET A 155 -19.90 5.55 -11.56
N ARG A 156 -21.17 5.25 -11.22
CA ARG A 156 -22.13 4.67 -12.20
C ARG A 156 -22.38 5.61 -13.39
N ARG A 157 -22.50 6.92 -13.15
CA ARG A 157 -22.63 7.93 -14.23
C ARG A 157 -21.37 8.01 -15.11
N ALA A 158 -20.20 7.74 -14.54
CA ALA A 158 -18.94 7.65 -15.27
C ALA A 158 -18.76 6.31 -16.04
N GLY A 159 -19.73 5.40 -15.96
CA GLY A 159 -19.69 4.10 -16.66
C GLY A 159 -18.92 3.01 -15.88
N VAL A 160 -18.63 3.21 -14.60
CA VAL A 160 -18.02 2.16 -13.78
C VAL A 160 -19.07 1.10 -13.44
N GLU A 161 -18.89 -0.10 -13.97
CA GLU A 161 -19.85 -1.21 -13.79
C GLU A 161 -19.60 -1.98 -12.49
N ARG A 162 -18.34 -2.09 -12.06
CA ARG A 162 -17.94 -2.87 -10.91
C ARG A 162 -17.35 -1.97 -9.83
N ILE A 163 -17.98 -1.97 -8.66
CA ILE A 163 -17.57 -1.18 -7.50
C ILE A 163 -17.51 -2.11 -6.28
N LEU A 164 -16.39 -2.14 -5.58
CA LEU A 164 -16.20 -2.85 -4.33
C LEU A 164 -15.76 -1.88 -3.22
N PRO A 165 -16.27 -2.02 -1.99
CA PRO A 165 -17.39 -2.88 -1.62
C PRO A 165 -18.68 -2.40 -2.27
N ALA A 166 -19.57 -3.33 -2.63
CA ALA A 166 -20.92 -2.99 -3.03
C ALA A 166 -21.72 -2.51 -1.80
N GLU A 167 -22.90 -1.99 -2.04
CA GLU A 167 -23.80 -1.56 -0.96
C GLU A 167 -24.18 -2.76 -0.08
N GLY A 168 -23.85 -2.69 1.21
CA GLY A 168 -24.05 -3.79 2.16
C GLY A 168 -22.91 -4.78 2.29
N ASP A 169 -21.89 -4.74 1.42
CA ASP A 169 -20.73 -5.58 1.52
C ASP A 169 -19.78 -5.15 2.66
N ARG A 170 -18.99 -6.10 3.12
CA ARG A 170 -17.90 -5.79 4.05
C ARG A 170 -16.81 -4.98 3.34
N PRO A 171 -16.34 -3.84 3.92
CA PRO A 171 -15.21 -3.10 3.38
C PRO A 171 -13.97 -3.97 3.25
N VAL A 172 -13.14 -3.74 2.21
CA VAL A 172 -11.86 -4.43 2.03
C VAL A 172 -10.96 -4.27 3.27
N ALA A 173 -11.03 -3.12 3.94
CA ALA A 173 -10.30 -2.86 5.17
C ALA A 173 -10.69 -3.80 6.34
N THR A 174 -11.90 -4.39 6.35
CA THR A 174 -12.30 -5.35 7.39
C THR A 174 -11.65 -6.73 7.24
N PHE A 175 -11.10 -7.04 6.08
CA PHE A 175 -10.31 -8.25 5.87
C PHE A 175 -8.90 -8.13 6.46
N TRP A 176 -8.47 -6.94 6.87
CA TRP A 176 -7.17 -6.74 7.51
C TRP A 176 -7.15 -7.40 8.89
N PRO A 177 -6.21 -8.29 9.17
CA PRO A 177 -6.25 -9.15 10.35
C PRO A 177 -5.76 -8.46 11.64
N ALA A 178 -6.04 -7.18 11.80
CA ALA A 178 -5.62 -6.41 12.99
C ALA A 178 -6.05 -7.08 14.30
N ALA A 179 -7.27 -7.64 14.35
CA ALA A 179 -7.77 -8.30 15.53
C ALA A 179 -6.97 -9.56 15.90
N GLN A 180 -6.59 -10.36 14.91
CA GLN A 180 -5.77 -11.55 15.12
C GLN A 180 -4.36 -11.15 15.62
N GLY A 181 -3.77 -10.12 15.01
CA GLY A 181 -2.45 -9.64 15.41
C GLY A 181 -2.42 -9.09 16.84
N VAL A 182 -3.42 -8.29 17.22
CA VAL A 182 -3.55 -7.80 18.60
C VAL A 182 -3.74 -8.94 19.58
N ALA A 183 -4.54 -9.94 19.23
CA ALA A 183 -4.71 -11.13 20.08
C ALA A 183 -3.38 -11.89 20.27
N LEU A 184 -2.52 -11.91 19.23
CA LEU A 184 -1.18 -12.49 19.34
C LEU A 184 -0.27 -11.68 20.27
N GLN A 185 -0.26 -10.34 20.16
CA GLN A 185 0.50 -9.49 21.07
C GLN A 185 0.10 -9.74 22.53
N ILE A 186 -1.20 -9.70 22.84
CA ILE A 186 -1.71 -9.86 24.21
C ILE A 186 -1.48 -11.26 24.74
N ARG A 187 -1.74 -12.31 23.97
CA ARG A 187 -1.45 -13.69 24.39
C ARG A 187 0.01 -13.92 24.71
N HIS A 188 0.90 -13.38 23.88
CA HIS A 188 2.33 -13.50 24.11
C HIS A 188 2.75 -12.84 25.41
N LEU A 189 2.34 -11.61 25.65
CA LEU A 189 2.66 -10.88 26.88
C LEU A 189 2.04 -11.54 28.11
N THR A 190 0.81 -12.04 28.01
CA THR A 190 0.15 -12.77 29.10
C THR A 190 0.87 -14.08 29.41
N ALA A 191 1.34 -14.82 28.39
CA ALA A 191 2.10 -16.05 28.55
C ALA A 191 3.46 -15.82 29.21
N LEU A 192 4.09 -14.65 28.98
CA LEU A 192 5.31 -14.23 29.66
C LEU A 192 5.08 -13.79 31.12
N GLY A 193 3.84 -13.65 31.56
CA GLY A 193 3.48 -13.27 32.93
C GLY A 193 3.14 -11.79 33.13
N HIS A 194 3.12 -10.99 32.08
CA HIS A 194 2.69 -9.59 32.18
C HIS A 194 1.21 -9.49 32.55
N ARG A 195 0.89 -8.58 33.45
CA ARG A 195 -0.47 -8.32 33.95
C ARG A 195 -0.96 -6.91 33.69
N ARG A 196 -0.05 -5.96 33.47
CA ARG A 196 -0.34 -4.56 33.19
C ARG A 196 0.33 -4.17 31.88
N VAL A 197 -0.51 -3.90 30.90
CA VAL A 197 -0.07 -3.64 29.52
C VAL A 197 -0.42 -2.22 29.13
N GLY A 198 0.55 -1.52 28.55
CA GLY A 198 0.38 -0.25 27.86
C GLY A 198 0.15 -0.48 26.35
N CYS A 199 -0.38 0.53 25.68
CA CYS A 199 -0.47 0.56 24.23
C CYS A 199 -0.13 1.93 23.69
N ALA A 200 0.82 1.97 22.75
CA ALA A 200 1.17 3.13 21.97
C ALA A 200 0.30 3.16 20.71
N LEU A 201 -0.61 4.11 20.60
CA LEU A 201 -1.45 4.36 19.43
C LEU A 201 -1.01 5.67 18.76
N PRO A 202 -1.22 5.83 17.44
CA PRO A 202 -0.83 7.04 16.72
C PRO A 202 -1.66 8.26 17.14
N ALA A 203 -0.98 9.38 17.40
CA ALA A 203 -1.61 10.68 17.64
C ALA A 203 -2.04 11.39 16.33
N GLU A 204 -1.55 10.95 15.18
CA GLU A 204 -1.86 11.48 13.85
C GLU A 204 -3.37 11.51 13.60
N PRO A 205 -4.00 12.69 13.38
CA PRO A 205 -5.47 12.79 13.24
C PRO A 205 -6.04 11.95 12.10
N ARG A 206 -5.30 11.74 11.01
CA ARG A 206 -5.72 10.89 9.89
C ARG A 206 -5.86 9.42 10.27
N LEU A 207 -5.19 9.00 11.34
CA LEU A 207 -5.25 7.64 11.87
C LEU A 207 -6.23 7.46 13.03
N ALA A 208 -6.90 8.53 13.50
CA ALA A 208 -7.75 8.52 14.70
C ALA A 208 -8.82 7.41 14.66
N ALA A 209 -9.51 7.22 13.55
CA ALA A 209 -10.52 6.16 13.42
C ALA A 209 -9.92 4.75 13.54
N ARG A 210 -8.72 4.54 12.98
CA ARG A 210 -7.98 3.26 13.07
C ARG A 210 -7.40 3.05 14.45
N ALA A 211 -6.93 4.10 15.11
CA ALA A 211 -6.48 4.06 16.49
C ALA A 211 -7.63 3.64 17.42
N ALA A 212 -8.80 4.24 17.28
CA ALA A 212 -9.99 3.88 18.05
C ALA A 212 -10.45 2.42 17.80
N GLN A 213 -10.39 1.97 16.55
CA GLN A 213 -10.68 0.58 16.23
C GLN A 213 -9.66 -0.37 16.87
N ARG A 214 -8.36 -0.03 16.82
CA ARG A 214 -7.27 -0.81 17.44
C ARG A 214 -7.44 -0.86 18.95
N GLU A 215 -7.79 0.25 19.57
CA GLU A 215 -8.07 0.33 21.01
C GLU A 215 -9.22 -0.60 21.40
N THR A 216 -10.33 -0.59 20.65
CA THR A 216 -11.46 -1.48 20.90
C THR A 216 -11.07 -2.94 20.87
N VAL A 217 -10.33 -3.35 19.85
CA VAL A 217 -9.83 -4.73 19.71
C VAL A 217 -8.85 -5.10 20.84
N LEU A 218 -8.00 -4.17 21.24
CA LEU A 218 -7.03 -4.38 22.31
C LEU A 218 -7.74 -4.57 23.66
N ARG A 219 -8.72 -3.72 24.01
CA ARG A 219 -9.53 -3.85 25.21
C ARG A 219 -10.22 -5.22 25.26
N GLN A 220 -10.81 -5.63 24.14
CA GLN A 220 -11.43 -6.95 24.03
C GLN A 220 -10.42 -8.09 24.23
N ALA A 221 -9.24 -7.99 23.63
CA ALA A 221 -8.17 -8.99 23.81
C ALA A 221 -7.69 -9.06 25.26
N CYS A 222 -7.58 -7.94 25.98
CA CYS A 222 -7.26 -7.91 27.39
C CYS A 222 -8.32 -8.63 28.23
N VAL A 223 -9.60 -8.36 28.00
CA VAL A 223 -10.71 -9.02 28.70
C VAL A 223 -10.67 -10.53 28.50
N VAL A 224 -10.50 -11.01 27.25
CA VAL A 224 -10.43 -12.44 26.92
C VAL A 224 -9.27 -13.13 27.62
N ASN A 225 -8.15 -12.43 27.83
CA ASN A 225 -6.96 -12.97 28.49
C ASN A 225 -6.89 -12.67 30.02
N GLY A 226 -7.97 -12.17 30.62
CA GLY A 226 -8.06 -11.90 32.06
C GLY A 226 -7.12 -10.78 32.54
N LEU A 227 -6.77 -9.85 31.66
CA LEU A 227 -5.99 -8.68 31.99
C LEU A 227 -6.90 -7.49 32.38
N PRO A 228 -6.43 -6.59 33.26
CA PRO A 228 -7.10 -5.33 33.49
C PRO A 228 -7.08 -4.47 32.22
N GLU A 229 -7.81 -3.38 32.27
CA GLU A 229 -7.89 -2.41 31.18
C GLU A 229 -6.50 -1.91 30.77
N PRO A 230 -6.15 -1.94 29.47
CA PRO A 230 -4.84 -1.51 29.01
C PRO A 230 -4.69 0.02 29.14
N ARG A 231 -3.47 0.47 29.36
CA ARG A 231 -3.14 1.89 29.47
C ARG A 231 -2.77 2.45 28.10
N ILE A 232 -3.68 3.21 27.52
CA ILE A 232 -3.52 3.78 26.17
C ILE A 232 -2.77 5.11 26.25
N ALA A 233 -1.82 5.31 25.35
CA ALA A 233 -1.23 6.61 25.08
C ALA A 233 -1.27 6.88 23.57
N LEU A 234 -1.70 8.08 23.20
CA LEU A 234 -1.55 8.59 21.83
C LEU A 234 -0.17 9.23 21.71
N ILE A 235 0.66 8.72 20.80
CA ILE A 235 2.02 9.20 20.63
C ILE A 235 2.33 9.44 19.14
N ASP A 236 3.23 10.37 18.88
CA ASP A 236 3.90 10.51 17.62
C ASP A 236 5.14 9.61 17.57
N PRO A 237 5.68 9.26 16.40
CA PRO A 237 6.88 8.43 16.28
C PRO A 237 8.15 9.23 16.61
N ASP A 238 8.18 9.86 17.78
CA ASP A 238 9.30 10.65 18.28
C ASP A 238 9.61 10.36 19.76
N LEU A 239 10.76 10.86 20.21
CA LEU A 239 11.26 10.60 21.55
C LEU A 239 10.50 11.36 22.63
N GLU A 240 10.02 12.56 22.37
CA GLU A 240 9.37 13.42 23.36
C GLU A 240 8.02 12.82 23.75
N SER A 241 7.22 12.49 22.75
CA SER A 241 5.91 11.87 22.89
C SER A 241 6.00 10.52 23.59
N ALA A 242 6.93 9.64 23.14
CA ALA A 242 7.17 8.34 23.74
C ALA A 242 7.68 8.45 25.20
N THR A 243 8.56 9.42 25.50
CA THR A 243 9.06 9.66 26.87
C THR A 243 7.94 10.10 27.81
N THR A 244 7.04 10.95 27.32
CA THR A 244 5.90 11.43 28.10
C THR A 244 4.95 10.27 28.44
N ALA A 245 4.61 9.44 27.45
CA ALA A 245 3.78 8.26 27.65
C ALA A 245 4.41 7.27 28.65
N MET A 246 5.72 7.05 28.56
CA MET A 246 6.44 6.16 29.47
C MET A 246 6.40 6.61 30.92
N ARG A 247 6.49 7.91 31.21
CA ARG A 247 6.37 8.42 32.57
C ARG A 247 5.04 8.01 33.21
N SER A 248 3.93 8.20 32.49
CA SER A 248 2.62 7.76 32.96
C SER A 248 2.57 6.26 33.20
N TRP A 249 2.98 5.47 32.21
CA TRP A 249 2.95 4.01 32.28
C TRP A 249 3.76 3.44 33.44
N LEU A 250 4.95 3.95 33.70
CA LEU A 250 5.85 3.42 34.74
C LEU A 250 5.53 3.93 36.13
N CYS A 251 5.29 5.24 36.29
CA CYS A 251 5.12 5.87 37.59
C CYS A 251 3.70 5.70 38.15
N GLU A 252 2.69 5.82 37.29
CA GLU A 252 1.29 5.83 37.72
C GLU A 252 0.65 4.45 37.61
N ASP A 253 0.92 3.74 36.49
CA ASP A 253 0.21 2.54 36.11
C ASP A 253 0.98 1.23 36.33
N ARG A 254 2.27 1.31 36.60
CA ARG A 254 3.19 0.14 36.75
C ARG A 254 3.06 -0.83 35.54
N VAL A 255 3.02 -0.32 34.33
CA VAL A 255 3.05 -1.08 33.11
C VAL A 255 4.40 -1.79 32.96
N THR A 256 4.37 -3.07 32.62
CA THR A 256 5.58 -3.88 32.43
C THR A 256 5.78 -4.30 30.97
N ALA A 257 4.78 -4.07 30.13
CA ALA A 257 4.87 -4.37 28.69
C ALA A 257 4.03 -3.39 27.88
N VAL A 258 4.46 -3.07 26.66
CA VAL A 258 3.78 -2.16 25.74
C VAL A 258 3.57 -2.83 24.38
N CYS A 259 2.34 -2.74 23.88
CA CYS A 259 2.00 -3.06 22.50
C CYS A 259 2.11 -1.78 21.65
N GLY A 260 2.94 -1.79 20.62
CA GLY A 260 2.94 -0.76 19.58
C GLY A 260 1.82 -0.99 18.57
N TYR A 261 1.23 0.10 18.08
CA TYR A 261 0.31 0.08 16.95
C TYR A 261 0.98 -0.48 15.69
N ASP A 262 2.23 -0.08 15.49
CA ASP A 262 3.16 -0.53 14.46
C ASP A 262 4.58 -0.61 15.03
N ASP A 263 5.55 -1.00 14.20
CA ASP A 263 6.95 -1.10 14.61
C ASP A 263 7.61 0.27 14.80
N GLU A 264 7.12 1.34 14.15
CA GLU A 264 7.68 2.68 14.28
C GLU A 264 7.37 3.26 15.67
N LEU A 265 6.12 3.15 16.12
CA LEU A 265 5.74 3.56 17.47
C LEU A 265 6.40 2.67 18.53
N ALA A 266 6.52 1.35 18.28
CA ALA A 266 7.25 0.45 19.15
C ALA A 266 8.73 0.84 19.26
N ALA A 267 9.37 1.22 18.15
CA ALA A 267 10.75 1.69 18.11
C ALA A 267 10.95 3.00 18.91
N ALA A 268 10.00 3.92 18.82
CA ALA A 268 10.01 5.14 19.63
C ALA A 268 9.97 4.81 21.13
N VAL A 269 9.11 3.87 21.54
CA VAL A 269 9.03 3.39 22.93
C VAL A 269 10.33 2.73 23.37
N VAL A 270 10.91 1.82 22.59
CA VAL A 270 12.21 1.18 22.88
C VAL A 270 13.31 2.23 23.03
N SER A 271 13.38 3.18 22.09
CA SER A 271 14.39 4.25 22.11
C SER A 271 14.24 5.15 23.34
N ALA A 272 13.02 5.50 23.73
CA ALA A 272 12.73 6.29 24.92
C ALA A 272 13.10 5.52 26.20
N ALA A 273 12.81 4.21 26.28
CA ALA A 273 13.18 3.35 27.38
C ALA A 273 14.70 3.32 27.61
N LEU A 274 15.44 2.99 26.57
CA LEU A 274 16.91 2.89 26.64
C LEU A 274 17.56 4.22 27.04
N ARG A 275 17.07 5.36 26.54
CA ARG A 275 17.57 6.70 26.88
C ARG A 275 17.28 7.09 28.33
N GLN A 276 16.29 6.49 28.96
CA GLN A 276 16.01 6.66 30.41
C GLN A 276 16.73 5.63 31.27
N GLY A 277 17.63 4.82 30.71
CA GLY A 277 18.40 3.81 31.38
C GLY A 277 17.62 2.55 31.76
N LEU A 278 16.44 2.36 31.18
CA LEU A 278 15.66 1.13 31.35
C LEU A 278 16.19 0.02 30.41
N ARG A 279 16.10 -1.19 30.88
CA ARG A 279 16.48 -2.38 30.12
C ARG A 279 15.26 -2.92 29.39
N VAL A 280 15.37 -3.08 28.09
CA VAL A 280 14.40 -3.80 27.28
C VAL A 280 15.00 -5.18 26.97
N PRO A 281 14.35 -6.30 27.34
CA PRO A 281 12.98 -6.44 27.85
C PRO A 281 12.84 -6.42 29.39
N ALA A 282 13.93 -6.42 30.18
CA ALA A 282 13.90 -6.73 31.62
C ALA A 282 13.02 -5.76 32.44
N ASP A 283 13.13 -4.45 32.22
CA ASP A 283 12.32 -3.44 32.91
C ASP A 283 11.02 -3.12 32.14
N LEU A 284 11.03 -3.26 30.81
CA LEU A 284 9.87 -3.03 29.95
C LEU A 284 9.94 -3.91 28.70
N SER A 285 8.99 -4.80 28.53
CA SER A 285 8.81 -5.54 27.26
C SER A 285 8.08 -4.68 26.23
N VAL A 286 8.50 -4.78 24.95
CA VAL A 286 7.85 -4.05 23.85
C VAL A 286 7.57 -5.03 22.70
N VAL A 287 6.35 -4.99 22.19
CA VAL A 287 5.91 -5.81 21.04
C VAL A 287 5.34 -4.91 19.95
N GLY A 288 5.92 -4.96 18.76
CA GLY A 288 5.51 -4.19 17.59
C GLY A 288 4.44 -4.88 16.74
N PHE A 289 4.24 -4.34 15.53
CA PHE A 289 3.29 -4.82 14.54
C PHE A 289 3.78 -4.46 13.14
N ASP A 290 3.61 -5.36 12.15
CA ASP A 290 3.95 -5.31 10.73
C ASP A 290 5.27 -6.01 10.32
N ASP A 291 6.18 -6.35 11.24
CA ASP A 291 7.53 -6.91 10.97
C ASP A 291 8.31 -6.14 9.90
N THR A 292 8.31 -4.82 10.02
CA THR A 292 9.04 -3.93 9.12
C THR A 292 10.55 -4.13 9.24
N PRO A 293 11.36 -3.67 8.27
CA PRO A 293 12.82 -3.75 8.37
C PRO A 293 13.40 -3.16 9.65
N VAL A 294 12.78 -2.12 10.23
CA VAL A 294 13.25 -1.49 11.47
C VAL A 294 13.20 -2.46 12.65
N ALA A 295 12.25 -3.38 12.68
CA ALA A 295 12.11 -4.35 13.77
C ALA A 295 13.37 -5.21 13.96
N ARG A 296 14.07 -5.53 12.87
CA ARG A 296 15.31 -6.34 12.90
C ARG A 296 16.56 -5.53 13.16
N LEU A 297 16.52 -4.23 12.90
CA LEU A 297 17.66 -3.32 13.02
C LEU A 297 17.79 -2.70 14.42
N LEU A 298 16.73 -2.74 15.22
CA LEU A 298 16.77 -2.26 16.59
C LEU A 298 17.68 -3.12 17.47
N VAL A 299 18.19 -2.51 18.54
CA VAL A 299 18.92 -3.19 19.63
C VAL A 299 18.26 -2.78 20.94
N PRO A 300 17.57 -3.72 21.62
CA PRO A 300 17.29 -5.11 21.23
C PRO A 300 16.36 -5.20 20.01
N SER A 301 16.49 -6.29 19.24
CA SER A 301 15.62 -6.56 18.08
C SER A 301 14.18 -6.76 18.50
N LEU A 302 13.24 -6.19 17.73
CA LEU A 302 11.83 -6.05 18.12
C LEU A 302 11.03 -7.33 17.88
N THR A 303 10.45 -7.89 18.93
CA THR A 303 9.35 -8.85 18.84
C THR A 303 8.15 -8.15 18.20
N THR A 304 7.57 -8.73 17.16
CA THR A 304 6.51 -8.06 16.41
C THR A 304 5.54 -9.05 15.77
N VAL A 305 4.34 -8.59 15.50
CA VAL A 305 3.37 -9.35 14.68
C VAL A 305 3.71 -9.14 13.21
N ALA A 306 4.00 -10.22 12.52
CA ALA A 306 4.22 -10.22 11.08
C ALA A 306 2.91 -10.50 10.35
N ILE A 307 2.62 -9.69 9.32
CA ILE A 307 1.53 -9.91 8.38
C ILE A 307 2.14 -10.18 7.01
N ASP A 308 1.68 -11.23 6.32
CA ASP A 308 2.02 -11.43 4.92
C ASP A 308 1.22 -10.47 4.02
N ASN A 309 1.72 -9.24 3.92
CA ASN A 309 1.09 -8.18 3.14
C ASN A 309 1.01 -8.54 1.66
N GLN A 310 1.95 -9.34 1.15
CA GLN A 310 1.94 -9.82 -0.23
C GLN A 310 0.79 -10.80 -0.46
N ALA A 311 0.53 -11.73 0.49
CA ALA A 311 -0.63 -12.61 0.41
C ALA A 311 -1.94 -11.82 0.40
N PHE A 312 -2.05 -10.77 1.23
CA PHE A 312 -3.20 -9.87 1.20
C PHE A 312 -3.32 -9.08 -0.10
N GLY A 313 -2.21 -8.61 -0.66
CA GLY A 313 -2.22 -7.92 -1.96
C GLY A 313 -2.73 -8.83 -3.09
N ARG A 314 -2.25 -10.08 -3.13
CA ARG A 314 -2.78 -11.09 -4.06
C ARG A 314 -4.26 -11.36 -3.82
N TYR A 315 -4.69 -11.48 -2.57
CA TYR A 315 -6.08 -11.68 -2.20
C TYR A 315 -6.99 -10.54 -2.68
N VAL A 316 -6.60 -9.28 -2.49
CA VAL A 316 -7.34 -8.11 -3.00
C VAL A 316 -7.46 -8.16 -4.52
N ALA A 317 -6.38 -8.54 -5.21
CA ALA A 317 -6.41 -8.70 -6.66
C ALA A 317 -7.33 -9.84 -7.11
N GLU A 318 -7.34 -10.99 -6.41
CA GLU A 318 -8.24 -12.11 -6.71
C GLU A 318 -9.71 -11.73 -6.52
N ILE A 319 -10.05 -11.01 -5.44
CA ILE A 319 -11.41 -10.48 -5.25
C ILE A 319 -11.79 -9.56 -6.41
N ALA A 320 -10.89 -8.66 -6.81
CA ALA A 320 -11.16 -7.75 -7.91
C ALA A 320 -11.37 -8.51 -9.23
N LEU A 321 -10.51 -9.46 -9.56
CA LEU A 321 -10.63 -10.31 -10.76
C LEU A 321 -11.89 -11.18 -10.72
N GLY A 322 -12.23 -11.72 -9.55
CA GLY A 322 -13.45 -12.48 -9.33
C GLY A 322 -14.69 -11.64 -9.61
N ALA A 323 -14.75 -10.44 -9.04
CA ALA A 323 -15.87 -9.53 -9.25
C ALA A 323 -16.03 -9.08 -10.70
N LEU A 324 -14.92 -8.90 -11.45
CA LEU A 324 -14.95 -8.65 -12.88
C LEU A 324 -15.58 -9.83 -13.65
N ASN A 325 -15.41 -11.06 -13.15
CA ASN A 325 -16.01 -12.27 -13.70
C ASN A 325 -17.38 -12.63 -13.08
N GLY A 326 -17.95 -11.75 -12.24
CA GLY A 326 -19.26 -11.96 -11.64
C GLY A 326 -19.26 -12.87 -10.39
N LEU A 327 -18.09 -13.19 -9.83
CA LEU A 327 -17.96 -13.95 -8.60
C LEU A 327 -18.09 -13.03 -7.38
N PRO A 328 -18.78 -13.45 -6.31
CA PRO A 328 -18.85 -12.67 -5.08
C PRO A 328 -17.50 -12.72 -4.31
N ALA A 329 -17.24 -11.68 -3.52
CA ALA A 329 -15.99 -11.57 -2.75
C ALA A 329 -15.78 -12.73 -1.77
N ASP A 330 -16.84 -13.29 -1.22
CA ASP A 330 -16.82 -14.42 -0.27
C ASP A 330 -16.33 -15.74 -0.92
N SER A 331 -16.18 -15.78 -2.24
CA SER A 331 -15.66 -16.95 -2.94
C SER A 331 -14.16 -17.20 -2.68
N PHE A 332 -13.48 -16.24 -2.10
CA PHE A 332 -12.03 -16.28 -1.89
C PHE A 332 -11.74 -16.43 -0.39
N PRO A 333 -10.99 -17.49 0.02
CA PRO A 333 -10.61 -17.64 1.41
C PRO A 333 -9.62 -16.56 1.84
N LEU A 334 -9.81 -16.05 3.05
CA LEU A 334 -8.83 -15.14 3.66
C LEU A 334 -7.48 -15.85 3.82
N PRO A 335 -6.36 -15.18 3.51
CA PRO A 335 -5.05 -15.77 3.74
C PRO A 335 -4.79 -15.95 5.23
N ASP A 336 -4.24 -17.11 5.62
CA ASP A 336 -3.67 -17.33 6.96
C ASP A 336 -2.26 -16.72 6.99
N ALA A 337 -2.21 -15.45 7.29
CA ALA A 337 -1.05 -14.62 7.01
C ALA A 337 -0.54 -13.84 8.23
N VAL A 338 -0.95 -14.23 9.46
CA VAL A 338 -0.58 -13.52 10.69
C VAL A 338 0.20 -14.42 11.63
N ARG A 339 1.40 -13.99 12.01
CA ARG A 339 2.23 -14.70 12.97
C ARG A 339 2.94 -13.73 13.91
N LEU A 340 3.28 -14.23 15.10
CA LEU A 340 4.19 -13.51 15.99
C LEU A 340 5.63 -13.93 15.69
N THR A 341 6.50 -12.95 15.49
CA THR A 341 7.94 -13.14 15.36
C THR A 341 8.59 -12.70 16.67
N VAL A 342 8.95 -13.68 17.51
CA VAL A 342 9.59 -13.42 18.81
C VAL A 342 11.05 -13.08 18.59
N ARG A 343 11.52 -11.98 19.22
CA ARG A 343 12.90 -11.50 19.23
C ARG A 343 13.31 -11.08 20.65
N GLU A 344 14.21 -10.12 20.76
CA GLU A 344 14.86 -9.76 22.04
C GLU A 344 14.08 -8.75 22.88
N SER A 345 13.13 -7.99 22.30
CA SER A 345 12.44 -6.88 23.00
C SER A 345 11.33 -7.31 23.95
N SER A 346 11.03 -8.59 24.07
CA SER A 346 10.03 -9.12 25.00
C SER A 346 10.56 -10.31 25.79
N GLY A 347 10.27 -10.32 27.09
CA GLY A 347 10.67 -11.36 28.04
C GLY A 347 9.79 -11.33 29.28
N PRO A 348 9.94 -12.24 30.24
CA PRO A 348 9.15 -12.21 31.47
C PRO A 348 9.44 -10.95 32.29
N PRO A 349 8.44 -10.39 33.00
CA PRO A 349 8.66 -9.25 33.88
C PRO A 349 9.58 -9.64 35.03
N GLU A 350 10.51 -8.77 35.45
CA GLU A 350 11.27 -8.99 36.67
C GLU A 350 10.32 -8.99 37.88
N THR A 351 10.33 -10.09 38.63
CA THR A 351 9.55 -10.22 39.86
C THR A 351 10.20 -9.37 40.96
N GLY A 352 9.59 -8.24 41.33
CA GLY A 352 10.05 -7.48 42.52
C GLY A 352 10.03 -5.96 42.43
N ARG A 353 9.37 -5.37 41.43
CA ARG A 353 9.14 -3.91 41.44
C ARG A 353 7.66 -3.54 41.55
#